data_547ea733bb76e5631d356dff1e0455b9
#
_entry.id   547ea733bb76e5631d356dff1e0455b9
#
_cell.length_a   1.000
_cell.length_b   1.000
_cell.length_c   1.000
_cell.angle_alpha   90.00
_cell.angle_beta   90.00
_cell.angle_gamma   90.00
#
_symmetry.space_group_name_H-M   'P 1'
#
loop_
_entity.id
_entity.type
_entity.pdbx_description
1 polymer ?
#
loop_
_entity_poly.entity_id
_entity_poly.type
_entity_poly.pdbx_seq_one_letter_code
_entity_poly.pdbx_strand_id
1 'polypeptide(L)'
;MTNKTLNFANDYLQGAHPAILKRIMETNEMEMSGYGNDSISASAVESIRKACACPQAAVHFLIGGTQTNQVMIDSLLQSYQGVIAAKTGHISVHEAGAIEFGGHKVLELEGSDGKLTALQIKETIEDYWADKNHEHMVMPGMIYLSQPTELGTLYSKAELEAISQVCKEKNVKLFVDGARLAYALACPENDVNLADLARLCDAFYIGGTKCGALLGGRYPKSSTPSSHDHHYQTTRRPSSQRKTSRHSI
;
A
#
# COMPACT_ATOMS: atom_id res chain seq x y z
N MET A 1 17.31 -5.05 -37.74
CA MET A 1 17.14 -5.02 -36.28
C MET A 1 17.28 -3.59 -35.84
N THR A 2 16.20 -2.93 -35.43
CA THR A 2 16.27 -1.54 -34.92
C THR A 2 16.99 -1.62 -33.57
N ASN A 3 18.14 -0.97 -33.46
CA ASN A 3 18.83 -0.76 -32.18
C ASN A 3 17.89 0.03 -31.26
N LYS A 4 17.14 -0.70 -30.41
CA LYS A 4 16.26 -0.07 -29.44
C LYS A 4 17.12 0.47 -28.30
N THR A 5 17.31 1.77 -28.24
CA THR A 5 18.00 2.40 -27.12
C THR A 5 17.19 2.14 -25.84
N LEU A 6 17.83 1.57 -24.82
CA LEU A 6 17.20 1.38 -23.51
C LEU A 6 17.16 2.73 -22.81
N ASN A 7 15.99 3.06 -22.26
CA ASN A 7 15.76 4.28 -21.49
C ASN A 7 15.58 3.91 -20.01
N PHE A 8 16.42 4.44 -19.15
CA PHE A 8 16.44 4.20 -17.71
C PHE A 8 16.02 5.44 -16.90
N ALA A 9 15.31 6.39 -17.50
CA ALA A 9 14.86 7.59 -16.78
C ALA A 9 13.89 7.29 -15.63
N ASN A 10 13.01 6.30 -15.83
CA ASN A 10 12.14 5.73 -14.78
C ASN A 10 11.61 4.35 -15.22
N ASP A 11 10.88 3.67 -14.37
CA ASP A 11 10.36 2.32 -14.60
C ASP A 11 8.84 2.27 -14.95
N TYR A 12 8.28 3.40 -15.37
CA TYR A 12 6.87 3.51 -15.81
C TYR A 12 6.74 4.21 -17.19
N LEU A 13 7.73 4.03 -18.05
CA LEU A 13 7.77 4.61 -19.42
C LEU A 13 6.96 3.80 -20.44
N GLN A 14 6.65 2.57 -20.14
CA GLN A 14 6.04 1.64 -21.09
C GLN A 14 4.54 1.49 -20.83
N GLY A 15 3.78 1.27 -21.91
CA GLY A 15 2.36 0.97 -21.84
C GLY A 15 2.08 -0.45 -21.37
N ALA A 16 0.83 -0.91 -21.58
CA ALA A 16 0.41 -2.24 -21.17
C ALA A 16 1.00 -3.36 -22.03
N HIS A 17 1.14 -4.53 -21.43
CA HIS A 17 1.45 -5.75 -22.15
C HIS A 17 0.40 -6.00 -23.26
N PRO A 18 0.78 -6.49 -24.47
CA PRO A 18 -0.17 -6.67 -25.58
C PRO A 18 -1.41 -7.50 -25.26
N ALA A 19 -1.30 -8.52 -24.40
CA ALA A 19 -2.45 -9.32 -23.95
C ALA A 19 -3.47 -8.49 -23.14
N ILE A 20 -3.01 -7.49 -22.39
CA ILE A 20 -3.89 -6.58 -21.62
C ILE A 20 -4.60 -5.63 -22.57
N LEU A 21 -3.88 -5.06 -23.55
CA LEU A 21 -4.47 -4.20 -24.57
C LEU A 21 -5.54 -4.95 -25.37
N LYS A 22 -5.23 -6.20 -25.77
CA LYS A 22 -6.23 -7.07 -26.44
C LYS A 22 -7.47 -7.26 -25.58
N ARG A 23 -7.30 -7.56 -24.29
CA ARG A 23 -8.45 -7.75 -23.38
C ARG A 23 -9.25 -6.48 -23.17
N ILE A 24 -8.61 -5.30 -23.10
CA ILE A 24 -9.30 -4.01 -23.04
C ILE A 24 -10.16 -3.82 -24.30
N MET A 25 -9.62 -4.09 -25.49
CA MET A 25 -10.38 -3.98 -26.73
C MET A 25 -11.57 -4.95 -26.78
N GLU A 26 -11.42 -6.19 -26.34
CA GLU A 26 -12.48 -7.21 -26.29
C GLU A 26 -13.63 -6.82 -25.35
N THR A 27 -13.35 -6.04 -24.33
CA THR A 27 -14.33 -5.66 -23.30
C THR A 27 -14.83 -4.22 -23.41
N ASN A 28 -14.33 -3.46 -24.40
CA ASN A 28 -14.62 -2.03 -24.51
C ASN A 28 -16.11 -1.72 -24.73
N GLU A 29 -16.79 -2.56 -25.50
CA GLU A 29 -18.21 -2.39 -25.81
C GLU A 29 -19.17 -3.09 -24.80
N MET A 30 -18.61 -3.69 -23.74
CA MET A 30 -19.44 -4.37 -22.74
C MET A 30 -20.02 -3.35 -21.76
N GLU A 31 -21.32 -3.37 -21.59
CA GLU A 31 -21.98 -2.61 -20.52
C GLU A 31 -21.71 -3.26 -19.17
N MET A 32 -21.11 -2.50 -18.28
CA MET A 32 -20.63 -2.98 -16.97
C MET A 32 -21.20 -2.14 -15.83
N SER A 33 -21.51 -2.79 -14.71
CA SER A 33 -21.84 -2.11 -13.46
C SER A 33 -20.64 -1.30 -12.97
N GLY A 34 -20.89 -0.12 -12.40
CA GLY A 34 -19.84 0.69 -11.79
C GLY A 34 -19.42 0.19 -10.41
N TYR A 35 -18.41 0.88 -9.84
CA TYR A 35 -17.97 0.73 -8.44
C TYR A 35 -17.39 -0.65 -8.08
N GLY A 36 -16.83 -1.36 -9.07
CA GLY A 36 -16.25 -2.69 -8.86
C GLY A 36 -17.28 -3.82 -8.72
N ASN A 37 -18.56 -3.58 -9.04
CA ASN A 37 -19.63 -4.58 -8.99
C ASN A 37 -19.81 -5.32 -10.32
N ASP A 38 -18.88 -5.17 -11.25
CA ASP A 38 -18.87 -5.84 -12.53
C ASP A 38 -18.25 -7.24 -12.47
N SER A 39 -18.56 -8.08 -13.46
CA SER A 39 -18.10 -9.46 -13.53
C SER A 39 -16.58 -9.59 -13.74
N ILE A 40 -15.93 -8.60 -14.37
CA ILE A 40 -14.47 -8.61 -14.58
C ILE A 40 -13.78 -8.34 -13.24
N SER A 41 -14.24 -7.35 -12.48
CA SER A 41 -13.75 -7.09 -11.12
C SER A 41 -13.95 -8.29 -10.20
N ALA A 42 -15.12 -8.93 -10.22
CA ALA A 42 -15.38 -10.13 -9.44
C ALA A 42 -14.42 -11.28 -9.79
N SER A 43 -14.20 -11.55 -11.07
CA SER A 43 -13.25 -12.56 -11.54
C SER A 43 -11.81 -12.24 -11.11
N ALA A 44 -11.42 -10.97 -11.14
CA ALA A 44 -10.12 -10.53 -10.69
C ALA A 44 -9.92 -10.72 -9.17
N VAL A 45 -10.95 -10.41 -8.37
CA VAL A 45 -10.96 -10.66 -6.92
C VAL A 45 -10.73 -12.14 -6.61
N GLU A 46 -11.47 -13.02 -7.27
CA GLU A 46 -11.33 -14.48 -7.07
C GLU A 46 -9.94 -14.98 -7.47
N SER A 47 -9.39 -14.48 -8.57
CA SER A 47 -8.04 -14.82 -9.00
C SER A 47 -6.97 -14.40 -7.98
N ILE A 48 -7.11 -13.22 -7.39
CA ILE A 48 -6.20 -12.71 -6.35
C ILE A 48 -6.34 -13.54 -5.08
N ARG A 49 -7.57 -13.78 -4.61
CA ARG A 49 -7.83 -14.61 -3.42
C ARG A 49 -7.22 -15.99 -3.55
N LYS A 50 -7.37 -16.59 -4.72
CA LYS A 50 -6.76 -17.91 -5.04
C LYS A 50 -5.23 -17.84 -5.00
N ALA A 51 -4.63 -16.84 -5.64
CA ALA A 51 -3.17 -16.68 -5.66
C ALA A 51 -2.58 -16.41 -4.28
N CYS A 52 -3.33 -15.70 -3.42
CA CYS A 52 -2.96 -15.41 -2.04
C CYS A 52 -3.29 -16.56 -1.06
N ALA A 53 -3.92 -17.63 -1.50
CA ALA A 53 -4.49 -18.69 -0.64
C ALA A 53 -5.32 -18.13 0.53
N CYS A 54 -6.03 -17.01 0.30
CA CYS A 54 -6.80 -16.28 1.31
C CYS A 54 -8.22 -15.97 0.78
N PRO A 55 -9.17 -16.91 0.88
CA PRO A 55 -10.53 -16.76 0.34
C PRO A 55 -11.32 -15.57 0.90
N GLN A 56 -11.00 -15.16 2.14
CA GLN A 56 -11.70 -14.06 2.82
C GLN A 56 -11.00 -12.70 2.63
N ALA A 57 -9.91 -12.61 1.87
CA ALA A 57 -9.23 -11.34 1.67
C ALA A 57 -10.18 -10.29 1.07
N ALA A 58 -10.23 -9.11 1.68
CA ALA A 58 -10.85 -7.95 1.07
C ALA A 58 -9.92 -7.43 -0.02
N VAL A 59 -10.42 -7.31 -1.25
CA VAL A 59 -9.63 -6.88 -2.41
C VAL A 59 -10.25 -5.61 -2.98
N HIS A 60 -9.46 -4.55 -3.05
CA HIS A 60 -9.86 -3.25 -3.59
C HIS A 60 -8.98 -2.87 -4.77
N PHE A 61 -9.57 -2.18 -5.76
CA PHE A 61 -8.86 -1.66 -6.92
C PHE A 61 -8.69 -0.16 -6.79
N LEU A 62 -7.44 0.30 -6.81
CA LEU A 62 -7.08 1.70 -6.70
C LEU A 62 -6.24 2.12 -7.92
N ILE A 63 -6.19 3.43 -8.22
CA ILE A 63 -5.63 3.93 -9.47
C ILE A 63 -4.09 3.92 -9.45
N GLY A 64 -3.46 4.16 -8.30
CA GLY A 64 -2.00 4.29 -8.21
C GLY A 64 -1.45 4.04 -6.81
N GLY A 65 -0.12 3.84 -6.72
CA GLY A 65 0.58 3.51 -5.48
C GLY A 65 0.42 4.57 -4.40
N THR A 66 0.63 5.84 -4.70
CA THR A 66 0.46 6.95 -3.74
C THR A 66 -0.94 7.00 -3.14
N GLN A 67 -1.99 6.87 -3.98
CA GLN A 67 -3.36 6.77 -3.48
C GLN A 67 -3.55 5.54 -2.60
N THR A 68 -2.96 4.41 -2.99
CA THR A 68 -3.03 3.17 -2.21
C THR A 68 -2.37 3.35 -0.84
N ASN A 69 -1.17 3.91 -0.79
CA ASN A 69 -0.45 4.17 0.45
C ASN A 69 -1.25 5.11 1.36
N GLN A 70 -1.76 6.22 0.83
CA GLN A 70 -2.56 7.18 1.59
C GLN A 70 -3.83 6.53 2.17
N VAL A 71 -4.63 5.86 1.33
CA VAL A 71 -5.88 5.21 1.75
C VAL A 71 -5.62 4.12 2.79
N MET A 72 -4.55 3.33 2.58
CA MET A 72 -4.22 2.24 3.50
C MET A 72 -3.77 2.71 4.86
N ILE A 73 -2.86 3.67 4.88
CA ILE A 73 -2.32 4.22 6.12
C ILE A 73 -3.45 4.91 6.89
N ASP A 74 -4.25 5.76 6.23
CA ASP A 74 -5.38 6.44 6.86
C ASP A 74 -6.46 5.46 7.37
N SER A 75 -6.76 4.40 6.63
CA SER A 75 -7.79 3.41 7.02
C SER A 75 -7.40 2.50 8.17
N LEU A 76 -6.10 2.30 8.41
CA LEU A 76 -5.59 1.34 9.40
C LEU A 76 -5.02 2.01 10.66
N LEU A 77 -4.78 3.32 10.63
CA LEU A 77 -4.25 4.08 11.75
C LEU A 77 -5.32 4.95 12.43
N GLN A 78 -5.12 5.20 13.72
CA GLN A 78 -5.84 6.25 14.44
C GLN A 78 -5.14 7.60 14.21
N SER A 79 -5.85 8.70 14.33
CA SER A 79 -5.34 10.06 14.04
C SER A 79 -4.08 10.46 14.82
N TYR A 80 -3.82 9.83 15.97
CA TYR A 80 -2.62 10.05 16.79
C TYR A 80 -1.48 9.09 16.48
N GLN A 81 -1.67 8.16 15.53
CA GLN A 81 -0.67 7.18 15.14
C GLN A 81 0.09 7.60 13.89
N GLY A 82 1.35 7.17 13.82
CA GLY A 82 2.23 7.32 12.67
C GLY A 82 2.70 5.98 12.12
N VAL A 83 3.33 6.03 10.96
CA VAL A 83 3.84 4.89 10.23
C VAL A 83 5.37 4.90 10.23
N ILE A 84 5.98 3.82 10.71
CA ILE A 84 7.43 3.62 10.63
C ILE A 84 7.78 3.17 9.21
N ALA A 85 8.77 3.83 8.60
CA ALA A 85 9.29 3.50 7.28
C ALA A 85 10.82 3.67 7.26
N ALA A 86 11.50 2.99 6.33
CA ALA A 86 12.87 3.32 6.01
C ALA A 86 12.94 4.76 5.44
N LYS A 87 14.00 5.49 5.76
CA LYS A 87 14.22 6.84 5.24
C LYS A 87 14.25 6.91 3.70
N THR A 88 14.61 5.80 3.06
CA THR A 88 14.54 5.63 1.61
C THR A 88 13.18 5.20 1.11
N GLY A 89 12.23 4.89 1.99
CA GLY A 89 10.90 4.41 1.65
C GLY A 89 10.12 5.41 0.79
N HIS A 90 9.29 4.91 -0.12
CA HIS A 90 8.58 5.76 -1.09
C HIS A 90 7.73 6.84 -0.42
N ILE A 91 7.07 6.51 0.68
CA ILE A 91 6.24 7.45 1.46
C ILE A 91 7.07 8.54 2.16
N SER A 92 8.37 8.31 2.40
CA SER A 92 9.27 9.28 3.01
C SER A 92 9.77 10.31 1.98
N VAL A 93 10.06 9.89 0.72
CA VAL A 93 10.83 10.71 -0.22
C VAL A 93 10.13 11.07 -1.52
N HIS A 94 9.06 10.37 -1.95
CA HIS A 94 8.53 10.49 -3.31
C HIS A 94 7.03 10.82 -3.42
N GLU A 95 6.30 10.96 -2.31
CA GLU A 95 4.85 11.16 -2.35
C GLU A 95 4.39 12.57 -2.01
N ALA A 96 5.31 13.53 -2.01
CA ALA A 96 5.03 14.95 -1.78
C ALA A 96 4.19 15.24 -0.51
N GLY A 97 4.44 14.47 0.56
CA GLY A 97 3.73 14.63 1.83
C GLY A 97 2.29 14.09 1.81
N ALA A 98 1.98 13.11 0.95
CA ALA A 98 0.63 12.54 0.85
C ALA A 98 0.15 11.89 2.17
N ILE A 99 1.06 11.28 2.91
CA ILE A 99 0.75 10.64 4.19
C ILE A 99 0.48 11.69 5.27
N GLU A 100 1.32 12.73 5.34
CA GLU A 100 1.15 13.86 6.25
C GLU A 100 -0.11 14.67 5.95
N PHE A 101 -0.49 14.79 4.68
CA PHE A 101 -1.75 15.38 4.26
C PHE A 101 -2.96 14.58 4.80
N GLY A 102 -2.84 13.25 4.89
CA GLY A 102 -3.81 12.37 5.56
C GLY A 102 -3.85 12.52 7.09
N GLY A 103 -2.92 13.29 7.67
CA GLY A 103 -2.84 13.54 9.11
C GLY A 103 -1.93 12.57 9.87
N HIS A 104 -1.18 11.71 9.17
CA HIS A 104 -0.27 10.75 9.77
C HIS A 104 1.18 11.14 9.55
N LYS A 105 2.00 11.04 10.60
CA LYS A 105 3.43 11.29 10.50
C LYS A 105 4.16 10.04 10.00
N VAL A 106 5.07 10.21 9.06
CA VAL A 106 6.07 9.19 8.74
C VAL A 106 7.19 9.26 9.78
N LEU A 107 7.43 8.14 10.46
CA LEU A 107 8.48 7.96 11.46
C LEU A 107 9.65 7.26 10.77
N GLU A 108 10.60 8.04 10.29
CA GLU A 108 11.71 7.56 9.47
C GLU A 108 12.80 6.88 10.30
N LEU A 109 13.25 5.72 9.85
CA LEU A 109 14.41 5.02 10.40
C LEU A 109 15.49 4.85 9.34
N GLU A 110 16.75 4.91 9.74
CA GLU A 110 17.85 4.57 8.84
C GLU A 110 17.82 3.07 8.54
N GLY A 111 17.68 2.74 7.27
CA GLY A 111 17.69 1.36 6.80
C GLY A 111 19.05 0.95 6.26
N SER A 112 19.39 -0.33 6.33
CA SER A 112 20.51 -0.89 5.58
C SER A 112 20.01 -1.41 4.25
N ASP A 113 20.55 -0.91 3.15
CA ASP A 113 20.14 -1.26 1.79
C ASP A 113 18.61 -1.10 1.56
N GLY A 114 18.03 -0.07 2.17
CA GLY A 114 16.60 0.21 2.08
C GLY A 114 15.71 -0.67 2.96
N LYS A 115 16.28 -1.59 3.74
CA LYS A 115 15.54 -2.50 4.62
C LYS A 115 15.63 -2.07 6.09
N LEU A 116 14.53 -2.27 6.81
CA LEU A 116 14.47 -2.22 8.27
C LEU A 116 14.61 -3.63 8.84
N THR A 117 15.22 -3.75 10.00
CA THR A 117 15.31 -5.02 10.73
C THR A 117 14.22 -5.13 11.80
N ALA A 118 13.84 -6.36 12.14
CA ALA A 118 12.90 -6.62 13.24
C ALA A 118 13.40 -6.03 14.57
N LEU A 119 14.72 -6.05 14.80
CA LEU A 119 15.31 -5.47 16.01
C LEU A 119 15.14 -3.95 16.08
N GLN A 120 15.47 -3.23 14.99
CA GLN A 120 15.28 -1.77 14.94
C GLN A 120 13.82 -1.37 15.17
N ILE A 121 12.89 -2.08 14.54
CA ILE A 121 11.45 -1.85 14.70
C ILE A 121 11.05 -2.06 16.16
N LYS A 122 11.49 -3.17 16.76
CA LYS A 122 11.20 -3.49 18.15
C LYS A 122 11.72 -2.43 19.11
N GLU A 123 13.00 -2.07 18.98
CA GLU A 123 13.64 -1.05 19.81
C GLU A 123 12.93 0.30 19.68
N THR A 124 12.61 0.74 18.46
CA THR A 124 11.89 2.01 18.24
C THR A 124 10.53 2.04 18.94
N ILE A 125 9.79 0.94 18.93
CA ILE A 125 8.49 0.86 19.61
C ILE A 125 8.69 0.80 21.13
N GLU A 126 9.70 0.07 21.61
CA GLU A 126 10.02 -0.02 23.05
C GLU A 126 10.50 1.33 23.60
N ASP A 127 11.33 2.05 22.87
CA ASP A 127 11.79 3.40 23.23
C ASP A 127 10.63 4.39 23.33
N TYR A 128 9.66 4.32 22.41
CA TYR A 128 8.44 5.11 22.52
C TYR A 128 7.73 4.86 23.86
N TRP A 129 7.49 3.60 24.22
CA TRP A 129 6.78 3.26 25.46
C TRP A 129 7.60 3.51 26.73
N ALA A 130 8.92 3.51 26.64
CA ALA A 130 9.81 3.81 27.77
C ALA A 130 9.91 5.31 28.08
N ASP A 131 9.58 6.17 27.11
CA ASP A 131 9.58 7.63 27.32
C ASP A 131 8.41 8.03 28.23
N LYS A 132 8.70 8.74 29.30
CA LYS A 132 7.69 9.21 30.26
C LYS A 132 6.72 10.22 29.66
N ASN A 133 7.07 10.82 28.53
CA ASN A 133 6.27 11.79 27.81
C ASN A 133 5.66 11.24 26.51
N HIS A 134 5.64 9.92 26.35
CA HIS A 134 5.15 9.28 25.11
C HIS A 134 3.73 9.72 24.72
N GLU A 135 2.88 10.11 25.67
CA GLU A 135 1.53 10.62 25.40
C GLU A 135 1.51 11.92 24.58
N HIS A 136 2.64 12.66 24.52
CA HIS A 136 2.83 13.85 23.70
C HIS A 136 3.48 13.56 22.35
N MET A 137 3.84 12.31 22.09
CA MET A 137 4.53 11.88 20.88
C MET A 137 3.55 11.18 19.92
N VAL A 138 3.90 11.13 18.64
CA VAL A 138 3.15 10.33 17.67
C VAL A 138 3.40 8.85 17.94
N MET A 139 2.36 8.09 18.23
CA MET A 139 2.44 6.67 18.55
C MET A 139 2.73 5.85 17.28
N PRO A 140 3.76 4.98 17.29
CA PRO A 140 3.96 4.02 16.21
C PRO A 140 2.77 3.06 16.09
N GLY A 141 2.08 3.06 14.96
CA GLY A 141 0.89 2.24 14.73
C GLY A 141 1.02 1.26 13.56
N MET A 142 1.98 1.53 12.66
CA MET A 142 2.18 0.72 11.46
C MET A 142 3.66 0.66 11.08
N ILE A 143 4.06 -0.47 10.50
CA ILE A 143 5.32 -0.64 9.78
C ILE A 143 5.00 -0.69 8.28
N TYR A 144 5.67 0.18 7.52
CA TYR A 144 5.63 0.21 6.06
C TYR A 144 6.93 -0.34 5.50
N LEU A 145 6.85 -1.32 4.62
CA LEU A 145 7.97 -1.90 3.90
C LEU A 145 7.69 -1.90 2.40
N SER A 146 8.71 -1.79 1.57
CA SER A 146 8.60 -1.96 0.12
C SER A 146 9.19 -3.29 -0.33
N GLN A 147 8.50 -4.03 -1.20
CA GLN A 147 8.96 -5.30 -1.76
C GLN A 147 8.83 -5.31 -3.29
N PRO A 148 9.96 -5.21 -4.04
CA PRO A 148 11.32 -4.90 -3.58
C PRO A 148 11.43 -3.49 -3.01
N THR A 149 12.52 -3.21 -2.28
CA THR A 149 12.79 -1.86 -1.78
C THR A 149 13.08 -0.90 -2.95
N GLU A 150 13.12 0.39 -2.67
CA GLU A 150 13.46 1.43 -3.64
C GLU A 150 14.90 1.29 -4.16
N LEU A 151 15.76 0.58 -3.42
CA LEU A 151 17.13 0.27 -3.82
C LEU A 151 17.24 -1.08 -4.57
N GLY A 152 16.13 -1.78 -4.79
CA GLY A 152 16.07 -3.04 -5.51
C GLY A 152 16.42 -4.28 -4.69
N THR A 153 16.59 -4.15 -3.39
CA THR A 153 16.82 -5.27 -2.48
C THR A 153 15.51 -5.98 -2.13
N LEU A 154 15.60 -7.24 -1.71
CA LEU A 154 14.45 -8.05 -1.33
C LEU A 154 14.48 -8.36 0.17
N TYR A 155 13.33 -8.26 0.80
CA TYR A 155 13.13 -8.92 2.09
C TYR A 155 12.98 -10.41 1.85
N SER A 156 13.78 -11.22 2.53
CA SER A 156 13.60 -12.67 2.57
C SER A 156 12.37 -13.05 3.41
N LYS A 157 11.88 -14.25 3.23
CA LYS A 157 10.78 -14.79 4.03
C LYS A 157 11.09 -14.76 5.53
N ALA A 158 12.31 -15.12 5.91
CA ALA A 158 12.74 -15.11 7.31
C ALA A 158 12.74 -13.68 7.90
N GLU A 159 13.18 -12.67 7.14
CA GLU A 159 13.12 -11.27 7.57
C GLU A 159 11.67 -10.79 7.75
N LEU A 160 10.79 -11.09 6.79
CA LEU A 160 9.37 -10.75 6.90
C LEU A 160 8.68 -11.46 8.06
N GLU A 161 9.00 -12.73 8.32
CA GLU A 161 8.48 -13.48 9.46
C GLU A 161 8.91 -12.86 10.78
N ALA A 162 10.19 -12.49 10.92
CA ALA A 162 10.68 -11.82 12.11
C ALA A 162 10.00 -10.45 12.34
N ILE A 163 9.84 -9.65 11.29
CA ILE A 163 9.14 -8.35 11.38
C ILE A 163 7.66 -8.56 11.72
N SER A 164 6.98 -9.50 11.05
CA SER A 164 5.57 -9.84 11.33
C SER A 164 5.36 -10.28 12.78
N GLN A 165 6.32 -11.04 13.34
CA GLN A 165 6.27 -11.45 14.74
C GLN A 165 6.34 -10.24 15.68
N VAL A 166 7.27 -9.32 15.46
CA VAL A 166 7.37 -8.08 16.24
C VAL A 166 6.08 -7.26 16.12
N CYS A 167 5.53 -7.11 14.92
CA CYS A 167 4.28 -6.39 14.69
C CYS A 167 3.12 -6.98 15.51
N LYS A 168 2.99 -8.30 15.54
CA LYS A 168 1.98 -9.01 16.34
C LYS A 168 2.19 -8.83 17.84
N GLU A 169 3.43 -8.97 18.32
CA GLU A 169 3.77 -8.80 19.74
C GLU A 169 3.51 -7.38 20.24
N LYS A 170 3.77 -6.39 19.40
CA LYS A 170 3.61 -4.97 19.74
C LYS A 170 2.23 -4.41 19.35
N ASN A 171 1.37 -5.22 18.74
CA ASN A 171 0.05 -4.82 18.25
C ASN A 171 0.10 -3.62 17.28
N VAL A 172 1.08 -3.61 16.37
CA VAL A 172 1.22 -2.65 15.28
C VAL A 172 0.93 -3.34 13.96
N LYS A 173 0.48 -2.57 12.95
CA LYS A 173 0.14 -3.09 11.64
C LYS A 173 1.37 -3.31 10.78
N LEU A 174 1.35 -4.32 9.90
CA LEU A 174 2.36 -4.51 8.87
C LEU A 174 1.72 -4.30 7.49
N PHE A 175 2.21 -3.29 6.78
CA PHE A 175 1.80 -2.95 5.42
C PHE A 175 2.98 -3.07 4.46
N VAL A 176 2.81 -3.80 3.35
CA VAL A 176 3.83 -3.99 2.33
C VAL A 176 3.43 -3.32 1.02
N ASP A 177 4.23 -2.34 0.62
CA ASP A 177 4.17 -1.68 -0.68
C ASP A 177 4.74 -2.62 -1.75
N GLY A 178 3.87 -3.04 -2.65
CA GLY A 178 4.21 -3.92 -3.76
C GLY A 178 4.17 -3.21 -5.12
N ALA A 179 4.60 -1.95 -5.21
CA ALA A 179 4.62 -1.19 -6.48
C ALA A 179 5.31 -1.95 -7.61
N ARG A 180 6.30 -2.77 -7.26
CA ARG A 180 7.08 -3.61 -8.19
C ARG A 180 7.03 -5.10 -7.81
N LEU A 181 6.00 -5.52 -7.08
CA LEU A 181 5.92 -6.87 -6.51
C LEU A 181 6.02 -7.98 -7.57
N ALA A 182 5.47 -7.77 -8.77
CA ALA A 182 5.58 -8.75 -9.84
C ALA A 182 7.05 -9.02 -10.25
N TYR A 183 7.91 -8.02 -10.20
CA TYR A 183 9.35 -8.20 -10.44
C TYR A 183 10.01 -8.98 -9.29
N ALA A 184 9.67 -8.65 -8.04
CA ALA A 184 10.16 -9.41 -6.89
C ALA A 184 9.77 -10.89 -6.98
N LEU A 185 8.50 -11.18 -7.29
CA LEU A 185 8.00 -12.57 -7.42
C LEU A 185 8.64 -13.34 -8.58
N ALA A 186 9.14 -12.66 -9.60
CA ALA A 186 9.82 -13.26 -10.74
C ALA A 186 11.35 -13.37 -10.54
N CYS A 187 11.88 -12.75 -9.49
CA CYS A 187 13.33 -12.77 -9.21
C CYS A 187 13.76 -14.16 -8.70
N PRO A 188 14.82 -14.76 -9.25
CA PRO A 188 15.29 -16.09 -8.82
C PRO A 188 15.71 -16.15 -7.34
N GLU A 189 16.18 -15.03 -6.79
CA GLU A 189 16.61 -14.92 -5.39
C GLU A 189 15.45 -14.72 -4.41
N ASN A 190 14.23 -14.55 -4.91
CA ASN A 190 13.05 -14.34 -4.07
C ASN A 190 12.51 -15.68 -3.53
N ASP A 191 12.32 -15.73 -2.22
CA ASP A 191 11.75 -16.88 -1.49
C ASP A 191 10.33 -16.61 -0.93
N VAL A 192 9.73 -15.45 -1.27
CA VAL A 192 8.42 -14.99 -0.80
C VAL A 192 7.38 -15.13 -1.90
N ASN A 193 6.21 -15.63 -1.57
CA ASN A 193 5.07 -15.69 -2.49
C ASN A 193 3.86 -14.89 -1.96
N LEU A 194 2.78 -14.79 -2.76
CA LEU A 194 1.59 -14.04 -2.39
C LEU A 194 0.86 -14.60 -1.17
N ALA A 195 0.90 -15.92 -0.96
CA ALA A 195 0.31 -16.55 0.22
C ALA A 195 1.11 -16.23 1.48
N ASP A 196 2.43 -16.13 1.37
CA ASP A 196 3.27 -15.67 2.48
C ASP A 196 2.93 -14.23 2.87
N LEU A 197 2.81 -13.31 1.92
CA LEU A 197 2.41 -11.93 2.19
C LEU A 197 1.03 -11.86 2.84
N ALA A 198 0.06 -12.62 2.32
CA ALA A 198 -1.29 -12.66 2.88
C ALA A 198 -1.33 -13.18 4.33
N ARG A 199 -0.41 -14.06 4.70
CA ARG A 199 -0.27 -14.62 6.06
C ARG A 199 0.47 -13.70 7.02
N LEU A 200 1.47 -12.98 6.50
CA LEU A 200 2.40 -12.20 7.32
C LEU A 200 1.96 -10.76 7.55
N CYS A 201 1.28 -10.16 6.57
CA CYS A 201 0.93 -8.75 6.57
C CYS A 201 -0.55 -8.52 6.91
N ASP A 202 -0.85 -7.39 7.55
CA ASP A 202 -2.24 -6.91 7.69
C ASP A 202 -2.76 -6.44 6.32
N ALA A 203 -1.88 -5.89 5.50
CA ALA A 203 -2.18 -5.45 4.16
C ALA A 203 -0.94 -5.45 3.26
N PHE A 204 -1.15 -5.61 1.96
CA PHE A 204 -0.13 -5.34 0.95
C PHE A 204 -0.81 -4.98 -0.37
N TYR A 205 -0.10 -4.35 -1.30
CA TYR A 205 -0.68 -4.16 -2.61
C TYR A 205 0.17 -4.75 -3.74
N ILE A 206 -0.48 -5.02 -4.85
CA ILE A 206 0.12 -5.55 -6.07
C ILE A 206 0.07 -4.44 -7.12
N GLY A 207 1.20 -3.78 -7.33
CA GLY A 207 1.33 -2.71 -8.31
C GLY A 207 1.23 -3.22 -9.74
N GLY A 208 0.40 -2.56 -10.55
CA GLY A 208 0.24 -2.89 -11.97
C GLY A 208 0.96 -1.93 -12.90
N THR A 209 0.99 -0.65 -12.58
CA THR A 209 1.48 0.42 -13.46
C THR A 209 2.92 0.20 -13.94
N LYS A 210 3.82 -0.18 -13.05
CA LYS A 210 5.24 -0.42 -13.35
C LYS A 210 5.50 -1.81 -13.95
N CYS A 211 4.52 -2.72 -13.86
CA CYS A 211 4.63 -4.11 -14.26
C CYS A 211 3.81 -4.44 -15.53
N GLY A 212 3.60 -3.45 -16.38
CA GLY A 212 2.95 -3.64 -17.68
C GLY A 212 1.44 -3.85 -17.66
N ALA A 213 0.73 -3.42 -16.60
CA ALA A 213 -0.72 -3.51 -16.51
C ALA A 213 -1.45 -2.18 -16.83
N LEU A 214 -0.76 -1.20 -17.38
CA LEU A 214 -1.20 0.14 -17.77
C LEU A 214 -1.60 1.03 -16.59
N LEU A 215 -2.53 0.61 -15.76
CA LEU A 215 -3.07 1.34 -14.61
C LEU A 215 -3.23 0.40 -13.42
N GLY A 216 -3.32 0.98 -12.21
CA GLY A 216 -3.84 0.32 -11.03
C GLY A 216 -2.82 -0.36 -10.12
N GLY A 217 -3.14 -0.29 -8.84
CA GLY A 217 -2.64 -1.15 -7.79
C GLY A 217 -3.79 -1.99 -7.24
N ARG A 218 -3.50 -3.17 -6.69
CA ARG A 218 -4.47 -4.08 -6.08
C ARG A 218 -4.03 -4.43 -4.67
N TYR A 219 -4.99 -4.58 -3.79
CA TYR A 219 -4.72 -4.67 -2.40
C TYR A 219 -5.65 -5.68 -1.72
N PRO A 220 -5.11 -6.79 -1.21
CA PRO A 220 -5.80 -7.69 -0.33
C PRO A 220 -5.51 -7.35 1.15
N LYS A 221 -6.55 -7.25 1.95
CA LYS A 221 -6.49 -7.14 3.41
C LYS A 221 -6.79 -8.52 4.00
N SER A 222 -5.97 -9.01 4.91
CA SER A 222 -6.32 -10.19 5.70
C SER A 222 -7.48 -9.84 6.63
N SER A 223 -8.55 -10.61 6.59
CA SER A 223 -9.72 -10.38 7.43
C SER A 223 -9.48 -10.83 8.86
N THR A 224 -9.06 -9.91 9.71
CA THR A 224 -9.44 -9.98 11.11
C THR A 224 -10.57 -8.98 11.32
N PRO A 225 -11.76 -9.34 11.79
CA PRO A 225 -12.83 -8.37 12.01
C PRO A 225 -12.40 -7.44 13.14
N SER A 226 -12.02 -6.22 12.83
CA SER A 226 -12.03 -5.16 13.81
C SER A 226 -13.45 -4.60 13.86
N SER A 227 -13.98 -4.37 15.04
CA SER A 227 -15.35 -3.96 15.33
C SER A 227 -15.72 -2.54 14.86
N HIS A 228 -15.01 -2.00 13.87
CA HIS A 228 -15.23 -0.66 13.31
C HIS A 228 -15.11 -0.65 11.78
N ASP A 229 -15.95 -1.46 11.11
CA ASP A 229 -16.20 -1.26 9.68
C ASP A 229 -17.14 -0.05 9.52
N HIS A 230 -16.59 1.15 9.60
CA HIS A 230 -17.28 2.33 9.12
C HIS A 230 -17.18 2.41 7.60
N HIS A 231 -18.29 2.20 6.94
CA HIS A 231 -18.49 2.51 5.53
C HIS A 231 -18.09 3.98 5.27
N TYR A 232 -16.97 4.19 4.57
CA TYR A 232 -16.68 5.47 3.96
C TYR A 232 -17.60 5.68 2.75
N GLN A 233 -18.82 6.17 3.02
CA GLN A 233 -19.59 6.86 2.01
C GLN A 233 -18.99 8.25 1.88
N THR A 234 -18.41 8.57 0.74
CA THR A 234 -18.06 9.94 0.38
C THR A 234 -19.35 10.76 0.23
N THR A 235 -19.86 11.30 1.32
CA THR A 235 -20.89 12.34 1.26
C THR A 235 -20.22 13.63 0.83
N ARG A 236 -20.40 14.01 -0.43
CA ARG A 236 -20.21 15.41 -0.87
C ARG A 236 -21.07 16.30 0.03
N ARG A 237 -20.45 17.14 0.81
CA ARG A 237 -21.18 18.26 1.45
C ARG A 237 -21.69 19.18 0.35
N PRO A 238 -23.00 19.53 0.31
CA PRO A 238 -23.47 20.55 -0.58
C PRO A 238 -22.85 21.89 -0.17
N SER A 239 -22.38 22.62 -1.16
CA SER A 239 -21.88 23.98 -1.00
C SER A 239 -22.96 24.86 -0.35
N SER A 240 -22.76 25.27 0.91
CA SER A 240 -23.61 26.23 1.58
C SER A 240 -23.50 27.57 0.85
N GLN A 241 -24.62 28.02 0.31
CA GLN A 241 -24.80 29.36 -0.21
C GLN A 241 -24.41 30.41 0.86
N ARG A 242 -23.41 31.23 0.55
CA ARG A 242 -23.13 32.45 1.31
C ARG A 242 -24.31 33.42 1.11
N LYS A 243 -25.13 33.55 2.11
CA LYS A 243 -26.04 34.68 2.21
C LYS A 243 -25.21 35.92 2.57
N THR A 244 -25.10 36.83 1.62
CA THR A 244 -24.63 38.20 1.87
C THR A 244 -25.72 38.94 2.63
N SER A 245 -25.54 39.19 3.93
CA SER A 245 -26.32 40.21 4.65
C SER A 245 -25.57 41.53 4.53
N ARG A 246 -26.13 42.45 3.74
CA ARG A 246 -25.84 43.88 3.83
C ARG A 246 -26.39 44.37 5.15
N HIS A 247 -25.60 44.99 5.96
CA HIS A 247 -26.06 45.96 6.97
C HIS A 247 -25.46 47.30 6.66
N SER A 248 -26.37 48.21 6.31
CA SER A 248 -26.16 49.66 6.33
C SER A 248 -26.13 50.13 7.79
N ILE A 249 -25.14 50.84 8.17
CA ILE A 249 -25.11 52.20 8.80
C ILE A 249 -23.66 52.58 8.95
#